data_369c9560081a4276252c99584513bf26
#
_entry.id   369c9560081a4276252c99584513bf26
#
_cell.length_a   1.000
_cell.length_b   1.000
_cell.length_c   1.000
_cell.angle_alpha   90.00
_cell.angle_beta   90.00
_cell.angle_gamma   90.00
#
_symmetry.space_group_name_H-M   'P 1'
#
loop_
_entity.id
_entity.type
_entity.pdbx_description
1 polymer ?
#
loop_
_entity_poly.entity_id
_entity_poly.type
_entity_poly.pdbx_seq_one_letter_code
_entity_poly.pdbx_strand_id
1 'polypeptide(L)'
;MRKMLPIAFLAVFFLMGNVAPAQAQENTKEPIWESIILVPDNTKLKVLGENMRKHNMKYHNAGAFKTTVYNISTGPNSGKIVWMMGPMQYSDLDTRPAAGGHDEDWRDNIMPYVKRIEQGEYWKGITKWSNTDMLTGGAAEYPILFIRYWVVNQEHGFGVDTHLEFISSTIKAIPGVHPWGVYDNEFRQGKIGRHLATVSFNKNWTDFGTSWPFRATFDKVHGADKWNMFNENRDATFTDSWDEVWVYDKALSGD
;
A
#
# COMPACT_ATOMS: atom_id res chain seq x y z
N MET A 1 -41.90 46.18 64.04
CA MET A 1 -42.16 44.80 63.72
C MET A 1 -41.60 44.53 62.30
N ARG A 2 -40.40 43.97 62.20
CA ARG A 2 -39.76 43.63 60.93
C ARG A 2 -39.97 42.09 60.65
N LYS A 3 -40.65 41.78 59.56
CA LYS A 3 -40.85 40.41 59.11
C LYS A 3 -39.60 39.92 58.43
N MET A 4 -38.97 38.84 58.94
CA MET A 4 -37.88 38.10 58.32
C MET A 4 -38.47 37.08 57.33
N LEU A 5 -38.02 37.13 56.07
CA LEU A 5 -38.28 36.14 55.07
C LEU A 5 -37.24 35.03 55.21
N PRO A 6 -37.56 33.74 55.07
CA PRO A 6 -36.59 32.63 55.03
C PRO A 6 -35.95 32.55 53.65
N ILE A 7 -34.62 32.48 53.62
CA ILE A 7 -33.81 32.17 52.44
C ILE A 7 -33.84 30.68 52.22
N ALA A 8 -34.43 30.23 51.11
CA ALA A 8 -34.38 28.85 50.67
C ALA A 8 -33.01 28.58 50.00
N PHE A 9 -32.23 27.69 50.61
CA PHE A 9 -31.00 27.17 50.02
C PHE A 9 -31.34 26.16 48.90
N LEU A 10 -31.09 26.52 47.65
CA LEU A 10 -31.19 25.63 46.51
C LEU A 10 -29.89 24.81 46.40
N ALA A 11 -29.94 23.54 46.82
CA ALA A 11 -28.84 22.62 46.64
C ALA A 11 -28.75 22.19 45.19
N VAL A 12 -27.75 22.69 44.47
CA VAL A 12 -27.41 22.21 43.10
C VAL A 12 -26.60 20.92 43.22
N PHE A 13 -27.23 19.79 42.93
CA PHE A 13 -26.54 18.51 42.77
C PHE A 13 -25.74 18.54 41.47
N PHE A 14 -24.41 18.67 41.55
CA PHE A 14 -23.52 18.39 40.45
C PHE A 14 -23.50 16.87 40.23
N LEU A 15 -24.19 16.40 39.22
CA LEU A 15 -23.98 15.07 38.66
C LEU A 15 -22.62 15.07 37.96
N MET A 16 -21.58 14.62 38.68
CA MET A 16 -20.31 14.24 38.06
C MET A 16 -20.56 12.95 37.25
N GLY A 17 -20.96 13.08 35.99
CA GLY A 17 -20.91 12.02 35.04
C GLY A 17 -19.46 11.56 34.90
N ASN A 18 -19.18 10.28 35.18
CA ASN A 18 -17.94 9.63 34.83
C ASN A 18 -17.79 9.68 33.31
N VAL A 19 -17.10 10.68 32.79
CA VAL A 19 -16.59 10.67 31.42
C VAL A 19 -15.47 9.64 31.44
N ALA A 20 -15.75 8.41 30.99
CA ALA A 20 -14.71 7.44 30.68
C ALA A 20 -13.70 8.14 29.75
N PRO A 21 -12.40 8.05 30.03
CA PRO A 21 -11.42 8.59 29.10
C PRO A 21 -11.68 7.94 27.76
N ALA A 22 -11.98 8.73 26.73
CA ALA A 22 -11.95 8.27 25.37
C ALA A 22 -10.56 7.66 25.19
N GLN A 23 -10.51 6.33 24.99
CA GLN A 23 -9.28 5.68 24.57
C GLN A 23 -8.84 6.42 23.32
N ALA A 24 -7.75 7.17 23.43
CA ALA A 24 -7.08 7.72 22.27
C ALA A 24 -6.77 6.49 21.40
N GLN A 25 -7.50 6.38 20.29
CA GLN A 25 -7.19 5.42 19.25
C GLN A 25 -5.76 5.72 18.88
N GLU A 26 -4.82 4.81 19.21
CA GLU A 26 -3.43 4.94 18.79
C GLU A 26 -3.49 5.18 17.29
N ASN A 27 -3.14 6.39 16.91
CA ASN A 27 -3.10 6.81 15.51
C ASN A 27 -1.82 6.18 14.94
N THR A 28 -1.85 4.86 14.74
CA THR A 28 -0.79 4.15 14.03
C THR A 28 -0.76 4.75 12.64
N LYS A 29 0.25 5.59 12.41
CA LYS A 29 0.43 6.23 11.12
C LYS A 29 0.58 5.13 10.07
N GLU A 30 -0.27 5.15 9.05
CA GLU A 30 -0.19 4.22 7.94
C GLU A 30 1.21 4.24 7.32
N PRO A 31 1.81 3.08 7.04
CA PRO A 31 3.15 3.02 6.46
C PRO A 31 3.14 3.47 5.00
N ILE A 32 4.24 4.06 4.57
CA ILE A 32 4.46 4.44 3.19
C ILE A 32 5.62 3.65 2.56
N TRP A 33 5.58 3.52 1.25
CA TRP A 33 6.65 3.00 0.42
C TRP A 33 6.98 4.01 -0.68
N GLU A 34 8.25 4.26 -0.92
CA GLU A 34 8.72 4.91 -2.14
C GLU A 34 8.90 3.84 -3.22
N SER A 35 8.33 4.05 -4.39
CA SER A 35 8.44 3.16 -5.54
C SER A 35 8.97 3.92 -6.74
N ILE A 36 10.07 3.44 -7.33
CA ILE A 36 10.66 4.02 -8.54
C ILE A 36 10.66 2.95 -9.63
N ILE A 37 9.99 3.24 -10.74
CA ILE A 37 10.01 2.37 -11.93
C ILE A 37 11.13 2.82 -12.85
N LEU A 38 12.10 1.94 -13.06
CA LEU A 38 13.29 2.16 -13.88
C LEU A 38 13.16 1.44 -15.21
N VAL A 39 13.44 2.15 -16.31
CA VAL A 39 13.62 1.53 -17.63
C VAL A 39 15.09 1.22 -17.83
N PRO A 40 15.52 -0.04 -17.73
CA PRO A 40 16.93 -0.39 -17.83
C PRO A 40 17.45 -0.25 -19.28
N ASP A 41 18.74 -0.04 -19.43
CA ASP A 41 19.43 -0.31 -20.69
C ASP A 41 19.66 -1.82 -20.82
N ASN A 42 18.85 -2.46 -21.65
CA ASN A 42 18.89 -3.93 -21.83
C ASN A 42 20.24 -4.46 -22.33
N THR A 43 21.07 -3.59 -22.90
CA THR A 43 22.44 -3.98 -23.33
C THR A 43 23.43 -4.01 -22.16
N LYS A 44 23.04 -3.48 -21.00
CA LYS A 44 23.89 -3.28 -19.82
C LYS A 44 23.31 -3.88 -18.53
N LEU A 45 22.33 -4.76 -18.63
CA LEU A 45 21.60 -5.34 -17.48
C LEU A 45 22.54 -5.99 -16.45
N LYS A 46 23.61 -6.65 -16.91
CA LYS A 46 24.58 -7.28 -15.99
C LYS A 46 25.25 -6.24 -15.09
N VAL A 47 25.75 -5.17 -15.68
CA VAL A 47 26.44 -4.10 -14.92
C VAL A 47 25.48 -3.38 -14.00
N LEU A 48 24.28 -3.05 -14.50
CA LEU A 48 23.20 -2.45 -13.68
C LEU A 48 22.90 -3.34 -12.47
N GLY A 49 22.72 -4.64 -12.69
CA GLY A 49 22.40 -5.58 -11.61
C GLY A 49 23.51 -5.68 -10.56
N GLU A 50 24.77 -5.79 -10.98
CA GLU A 50 25.92 -5.83 -10.07
C GLU A 50 26.04 -4.54 -9.24
N ASN A 51 25.85 -3.39 -9.86
CA ASN A 51 25.93 -2.10 -9.19
C ASN A 51 24.75 -1.87 -8.25
N MET A 52 23.52 -2.17 -8.68
CA MET A 52 22.32 -2.03 -7.87
C MET A 52 22.40 -2.90 -6.61
N ARG A 53 22.84 -4.16 -6.75
CA ARG A 53 23.08 -5.02 -5.60
C ARG A 53 24.07 -4.41 -4.61
N LYS A 54 25.22 -3.90 -5.08
CA LYS A 54 26.23 -3.27 -4.21
C LYS A 54 25.68 -2.04 -3.51
N HIS A 55 24.94 -1.21 -4.23
CA HIS A 55 24.28 -0.02 -3.71
C HIS A 55 23.30 -0.38 -2.60
N ASN A 56 22.37 -1.31 -2.88
CA ASN A 56 21.34 -1.73 -1.94
C ASN A 56 21.93 -2.41 -0.69
N MET A 57 22.94 -3.27 -0.85
CA MET A 57 23.66 -3.87 0.28
C MET A 57 24.36 -2.83 1.16
N LYS A 58 24.83 -1.74 0.60
CA LYS A 58 25.57 -0.71 1.33
C LYS A 58 24.63 0.29 2.04
N TYR A 59 23.56 0.71 1.37
CA TYR A 59 22.76 1.84 1.81
C TYR A 59 21.32 1.47 2.20
N HIS A 60 20.84 0.31 1.74
CA HIS A 60 19.41 -0.07 1.81
C HIS A 60 19.16 -1.49 2.31
N ASN A 61 20.01 -1.99 3.21
CA ASN A 61 19.94 -3.38 3.67
C ASN A 61 19.05 -3.58 4.92
N ALA A 62 18.63 -2.51 5.59
CA ALA A 62 17.86 -2.62 6.83
C ALA A 62 17.04 -1.36 7.15
N GLY A 63 16.11 -1.53 8.10
CA GLY A 63 15.32 -0.42 8.67
C GLY A 63 14.31 0.16 7.70
N ALA A 64 13.93 1.43 7.92
CA ALA A 64 12.98 2.17 7.11
C ALA A 64 13.42 2.36 5.65
N PHE A 65 14.73 2.30 5.41
CA PHE A 65 15.32 2.45 4.08
C PHE A 65 15.64 1.13 3.39
N LYS A 66 15.17 0.01 3.96
CA LYS A 66 15.35 -1.28 3.29
C LYS A 66 14.65 -1.28 1.94
N THR A 67 15.39 -1.75 0.92
CA THR A 67 14.89 -1.80 -0.45
C THR A 67 14.57 -3.23 -0.87
N THR A 68 13.48 -3.35 -1.60
CA THR A 68 13.07 -4.56 -2.30
C THR A 68 12.96 -4.25 -3.79
N VAL A 69 13.54 -5.10 -4.63
CA VAL A 69 13.53 -4.92 -6.08
C VAL A 69 12.68 -6.00 -6.74
N TYR A 70 11.87 -5.59 -7.70
CA TYR A 70 11.04 -6.50 -8.49
C TYR A 70 11.27 -6.28 -9.99
N ASN A 71 11.14 -7.37 -10.75
CA ASN A 71 11.03 -7.33 -12.20
C ASN A 71 9.55 -7.38 -12.59
N ILE A 72 9.09 -6.45 -13.42
CA ILE A 72 7.71 -6.42 -13.91
C ILE A 72 7.60 -7.39 -15.09
N SER A 73 6.80 -8.45 -14.92
CA SER A 73 6.65 -9.51 -15.91
C SER A 73 5.53 -9.28 -16.92
N THR A 74 4.46 -8.57 -16.49
CA THR A 74 3.26 -8.34 -17.32
C THR A 74 2.76 -6.90 -17.19
N GLY A 75 1.84 -6.52 -18.07
CA GLY A 75 1.18 -5.21 -18.04
C GLY A 75 1.95 -4.11 -18.76
N PRO A 76 1.51 -2.85 -18.62
CA PRO A 76 2.08 -1.72 -19.37
C PRO A 76 3.55 -1.45 -19.07
N ASN A 77 4.02 -1.89 -17.90
CA ASN A 77 5.39 -1.70 -17.45
C ASN A 77 6.28 -2.96 -17.59
N SER A 78 5.84 -3.98 -18.34
CA SER A 78 6.59 -5.22 -18.55
C SER A 78 8.02 -4.95 -19.03
N GLY A 79 8.99 -5.65 -18.43
CA GLY A 79 10.42 -5.51 -18.73
C GLY A 79 11.13 -4.35 -18.01
N LYS A 80 10.42 -3.62 -17.15
CA LYS A 80 11.00 -2.59 -16.26
C LYS A 80 11.32 -3.18 -14.89
N ILE A 81 12.09 -2.44 -14.12
CA ILE A 81 12.50 -2.78 -12.75
C ILE A 81 11.80 -1.82 -11.80
N VAL A 82 11.23 -2.36 -10.73
CA VAL A 82 10.74 -1.57 -9.59
C VAL A 82 11.78 -1.62 -8.49
N TRP A 83 12.28 -0.45 -8.10
CA TRP A 83 13.05 -0.25 -6.88
C TRP A 83 12.11 0.34 -5.84
N MET A 84 11.85 -0.41 -4.75
CA MET A 84 10.88 -0.04 -3.73
C MET A 84 11.53 -0.01 -2.36
N MET A 85 11.39 1.11 -1.64
CA MET A 85 11.95 1.34 -0.32
C MET A 85 10.83 1.50 0.72
N GLY A 86 10.97 0.86 1.86
CA GLY A 86 10.01 0.89 2.97
C GLY A 86 9.73 -0.50 3.56
N PRO A 87 8.76 -0.64 4.50
CA PRO A 87 7.85 0.41 4.98
C PRO A 87 8.54 1.48 5.83
N MET A 88 8.07 2.73 5.72
CA MET A 88 8.61 3.88 6.44
C MET A 88 7.52 4.86 6.82
N GLN A 89 7.88 5.90 7.56
CA GLN A 89 7.07 7.09 7.79
C GLN A 89 7.68 8.28 7.05
N TYR A 90 6.90 9.32 6.77
CA TYR A 90 7.45 10.55 6.17
C TYR A 90 8.58 11.17 6.99
N SER A 91 8.51 11.05 8.33
CA SER A 91 9.58 11.53 9.21
C SER A 91 10.92 10.82 9.01
N ASP A 92 10.91 9.58 8.49
CA ASP A 92 12.14 8.84 8.20
C ASP A 92 12.89 9.49 7.03
N LEU A 93 12.19 10.11 6.10
CA LEU A 93 12.79 10.80 4.95
C LEU A 93 13.64 12.02 5.35
N ASP A 94 13.37 12.63 6.53
CA ASP A 94 14.19 13.71 7.06
C ASP A 94 15.62 13.25 7.41
N THR A 95 15.80 11.94 7.61
CA THR A 95 17.07 11.31 7.96
C THR A 95 17.61 10.42 6.84
N ARG A 96 17.01 10.48 5.64
CA ARG A 96 17.46 9.70 4.48
C ARG A 96 18.94 9.94 4.25
N PRO A 97 19.76 8.90 4.10
CA PRO A 97 21.19 9.06 3.94
C PRO A 97 21.50 9.74 2.60
N ALA A 98 21.78 11.04 2.66
CA ALA A 98 22.40 11.80 1.59
C ALA A 98 23.94 11.84 1.74
N ALA A 99 24.43 11.43 2.93
CA ALA A 99 25.84 11.40 3.27
C ALA A 99 26.48 10.03 2.98
N GLY A 100 27.82 9.99 2.97
CA GLY A 100 28.57 8.74 2.81
C GLY A 100 28.66 8.23 1.37
N GLY A 101 28.37 9.12 0.40
CA GLY A 101 28.50 8.82 -1.02
C GLY A 101 27.29 8.08 -1.61
N HIS A 102 26.11 8.10 -0.93
CA HIS A 102 24.88 7.47 -1.41
C HIS A 102 24.44 8.07 -2.75
N ASP A 103 24.28 9.40 -2.81
CA ASP A 103 23.77 10.07 -4.02
C ASP A 103 24.76 10.02 -5.17
N GLU A 104 26.08 10.11 -4.86
CA GLU A 104 27.12 9.92 -5.84
C GLU A 104 27.12 8.51 -6.41
N ASP A 105 26.97 7.49 -5.56
CA ASP A 105 26.93 6.09 -5.99
C ASP A 105 25.70 5.82 -6.88
N TRP A 106 24.52 6.34 -6.51
CA TRP A 106 23.33 6.24 -7.33
C TRP A 106 23.52 6.92 -8.69
N ARG A 107 24.01 8.17 -8.67
CA ARG A 107 24.25 8.96 -9.90
C ARG A 107 25.27 8.32 -10.83
N ASP A 108 26.38 7.82 -10.27
CA ASP A 108 27.55 7.40 -11.06
C ASP A 108 27.52 5.91 -11.42
N ASN A 109 26.87 5.07 -10.58
CA ASN A 109 26.90 3.62 -10.72
C ASN A 109 25.53 3.00 -11.07
N ILE A 110 24.40 3.69 -10.90
CA ILE A 110 23.08 3.19 -11.27
C ILE A 110 22.55 3.93 -12.50
N MET A 111 22.43 5.24 -12.44
CA MET A 111 21.79 6.05 -13.48
C MET A 111 22.39 5.92 -14.89
N PRO A 112 23.70 5.72 -15.09
CA PRO A 112 24.28 5.53 -16.43
C PRO A 112 23.78 4.26 -17.16
N TYR A 113 23.16 3.32 -16.43
CA TYR A 113 22.63 2.05 -16.95
C TYR A 113 21.10 2.02 -16.98
N VAL A 114 20.46 3.13 -16.62
CA VAL A 114 19.01 3.36 -16.68
C VAL A 114 18.72 4.34 -17.81
N LYS A 115 17.88 3.96 -18.76
CA LYS A 115 17.48 4.85 -19.87
C LYS A 115 16.67 6.04 -19.39
N ARG A 116 15.77 5.80 -18.44
CA ARG A 116 14.98 6.83 -17.75
C ARG A 116 14.32 6.27 -16.51
N ILE A 117 13.97 7.16 -15.61
CA ILE A 117 12.96 6.91 -14.59
C ILE A 117 11.61 7.06 -15.26
N GLU A 118 10.80 6.00 -15.24
CA GLU A 118 9.44 6.04 -15.81
C GLU A 118 8.47 6.72 -14.87
N GLN A 119 8.59 6.40 -13.57
CA GLN A 119 7.66 6.82 -12.55
C GLN A 119 8.33 6.80 -11.18
N GLY A 120 8.03 7.79 -10.34
CA GLY A 120 8.41 7.83 -8.94
C GLY A 120 7.17 8.15 -8.11
N GLU A 121 6.86 7.33 -7.12
CA GLU A 121 5.62 7.40 -6.35
C GLU A 121 5.83 7.08 -4.88
N TYR A 122 4.94 7.63 -4.06
CA TYR A 122 4.77 7.24 -2.67
C TYR A 122 3.41 6.58 -2.50
N TRP A 123 3.44 5.37 -1.94
CA TRP A 123 2.26 4.53 -1.72
C TRP A 123 2.00 4.38 -0.25
N LYS A 124 0.81 4.77 0.19
CA LYS A 124 0.37 4.59 1.57
C LYS A 124 -0.43 3.30 1.69
N GLY A 125 0.01 2.40 2.57
CA GLY A 125 -0.74 1.20 2.91
C GLY A 125 -1.97 1.56 3.72
N ILE A 126 -3.13 1.00 3.35
CA ILE A 126 -4.39 1.23 4.05
C ILE A 126 -4.72 -0.01 4.89
N THR A 127 -4.28 0.00 6.12
CA THR A 127 -4.39 -1.15 7.05
C THR A 127 -5.84 -1.57 7.27
N LYS A 128 -6.76 -0.63 7.35
CA LYS A 128 -8.20 -0.88 7.54
C LYS A 128 -8.76 -1.91 6.57
N TRP A 129 -8.39 -1.82 5.30
CA TRP A 129 -8.90 -2.70 4.24
C TRP A 129 -7.96 -3.86 3.91
N SER A 130 -6.72 -3.78 4.33
CA SER A 130 -5.72 -4.81 4.05
C SER A 130 -5.90 -6.05 4.93
N ASN A 131 -5.29 -7.14 4.50
CA ASN A 131 -5.17 -8.42 5.18
C ASN A 131 -3.69 -8.84 5.25
N THR A 132 -2.82 -7.85 5.40
CA THR A 132 -1.35 -8.02 5.40
C THR A 132 -0.81 -8.59 6.70
N ASP A 133 -1.61 -8.63 7.75
CA ASP A 133 -1.33 -9.36 8.99
C ASP A 133 -1.19 -10.89 8.79
N MET A 134 -1.68 -11.42 7.67
CA MET A 134 -1.46 -12.79 7.25
C MET A 134 -0.08 -13.04 6.62
N LEU A 135 0.71 -12.01 6.33
CA LEU A 135 2.08 -12.19 5.84
C LEU A 135 2.97 -12.74 6.96
N THR A 136 3.54 -13.91 6.74
CA THR A 136 4.44 -14.59 7.68
C THR A 136 5.91 -14.24 7.42
N GLY A 137 6.19 -13.52 6.33
CA GLY A 137 7.54 -13.11 5.93
C GLY A 137 7.51 -12.01 4.87
N GLY A 138 8.70 -11.65 4.39
CA GLY A 138 8.89 -10.61 3.38
C GLY A 138 8.82 -11.11 1.94
N ALA A 139 9.41 -10.33 1.03
CA ALA A 139 9.41 -10.59 -0.41
C ALA A 139 10.05 -11.95 -0.80
N ALA A 140 10.99 -12.44 0.00
CA ALA A 140 11.59 -13.78 -0.25
C ALA A 140 10.59 -14.92 -0.03
N GLU A 141 9.62 -14.76 0.87
CA GLU A 141 8.57 -15.76 1.10
C GLU A 141 7.38 -15.59 0.14
N TYR A 142 7.09 -14.36 -0.25
CA TYR A 142 6.02 -14.02 -1.20
C TYR A 142 6.61 -13.32 -2.45
N PRO A 143 7.36 -14.05 -3.28
CA PRO A 143 8.13 -13.45 -4.37
C PRO A 143 7.28 -13.01 -5.56
N ILE A 144 6.00 -13.34 -5.62
CA ILE A 144 5.14 -13.03 -6.75
C ILE A 144 4.00 -12.15 -6.26
N LEU A 145 3.95 -10.92 -6.76
CA LEU A 145 2.89 -9.97 -6.49
C LEU A 145 1.97 -9.88 -7.71
N PHE A 146 0.68 -10.03 -7.49
CA PHE A 146 -0.34 -9.62 -8.45
C PHE A 146 -0.88 -8.26 -8.03
N ILE A 147 -0.70 -7.27 -8.87
CA ILE A 147 -1.08 -5.89 -8.59
C ILE A 147 -2.14 -5.47 -9.57
N ARG A 148 -3.26 -4.98 -9.07
CA ARG A 148 -4.27 -4.30 -9.86
C ARG A 148 -4.31 -2.84 -9.49
N TYR A 149 -4.07 -1.99 -10.45
CA TYR A 149 -4.22 -0.56 -10.34
C TYR A 149 -5.65 -0.14 -10.69
N TRP A 150 -6.13 0.91 -10.04
CA TRP A 150 -7.47 1.44 -10.18
C TRP A 150 -7.40 2.95 -10.32
N VAL A 151 -7.83 3.50 -11.44
CA VAL A 151 -7.92 4.95 -11.65
C VAL A 151 -9.25 5.45 -11.11
N VAL A 152 -9.18 6.34 -10.13
CA VAL A 152 -10.38 6.84 -9.45
C VAL A 152 -11.07 7.89 -10.31
N ASN A 153 -12.36 7.73 -10.53
CA ASN A 153 -13.21 8.74 -11.15
C ASN A 153 -13.28 9.97 -10.24
N GLN A 154 -12.89 11.13 -10.74
CA GLN A 154 -12.86 12.37 -9.94
C GLN A 154 -14.25 12.81 -9.47
N GLU A 155 -15.30 12.49 -10.22
CA GLU A 155 -16.69 12.84 -9.89
C GLU A 155 -17.32 11.86 -8.89
N HIS A 156 -16.84 10.61 -8.85
CA HIS A 156 -17.41 9.53 -8.04
C HIS A 156 -16.42 8.89 -7.05
N GLY A 157 -15.34 9.60 -6.71
CA GLY A 157 -14.31 9.11 -5.76
C GLY A 157 -14.84 8.75 -4.37
N PHE A 158 -16.02 9.20 -3.99
CA PHE A 158 -16.70 8.81 -2.76
C PHE A 158 -17.10 7.31 -2.72
N GLY A 159 -17.19 6.65 -3.87
CA GLY A 159 -17.49 5.22 -3.97
C GLY A 159 -16.33 4.30 -3.58
N VAL A 160 -15.09 4.82 -3.50
CA VAL A 160 -13.87 4.04 -3.20
C VAL A 160 -14.01 3.26 -1.89
N ASP A 161 -14.40 3.93 -0.81
CA ASP A 161 -14.52 3.31 0.51
C ASP A 161 -15.54 2.16 0.50
N THR A 162 -16.69 2.38 -0.12
CA THR A 162 -17.72 1.35 -0.26
C THR A 162 -17.21 0.14 -1.05
N HIS A 163 -16.52 0.39 -2.16
CA HIS A 163 -15.97 -0.69 -3.00
C HIS A 163 -14.91 -1.50 -2.25
N LEU A 164 -13.98 -0.83 -1.59
CA LEU A 164 -12.92 -1.49 -0.83
C LEU A 164 -13.45 -2.23 0.39
N GLU A 165 -14.49 -1.75 1.04
CA GLU A 165 -15.16 -2.45 2.13
C GLU A 165 -15.75 -3.79 1.68
N PHE A 166 -16.44 -3.82 0.53
CA PHE A 166 -16.95 -5.06 -0.05
C PHE A 166 -15.84 -6.07 -0.37
N ILE A 167 -14.74 -5.60 -1.00
CA ILE A 167 -13.62 -6.49 -1.35
C ILE A 167 -12.94 -7.00 -0.07
N SER A 168 -12.57 -6.10 0.83
CA SER A 168 -11.82 -6.41 2.05
C SER A 168 -12.56 -7.42 2.92
N SER A 169 -13.82 -7.15 3.24
CA SER A 169 -14.64 -8.05 4.06
C SER A 169 -14.86 -9.41 3.39
N THR A 170 -14.99 -9.44 2.06
CA THR A 170 -15.04 -10.70 1.32
C THR A 170 -13.74 -11.48 1.42
N ILE A 171 -12.59 -10.85 1.15
CA ILE A 171 -11.27 -11.52 1.18
C ILE A 171 -10.96 -12.03 2.58
N LYS A 172 -11.23 -11.23 3.62
CA LYS A 172 -11.03 -11.63 5.02
C LYS A 172 -11.90 -12.81 5.44
N ALA A 173 -13.01 -13.05 4.75
CA ALA A 173 -13.91 -14.18 4.99
C ALA A 173 -13.56 -15.44 4.17
N ILE A 174 -12.66 -15.36 3.20
CA ILE A 174 -12.20 -16.54 2.45
C ILE A 174 -11.38 -17.44 3.38
N PRO A 175 -11.72 -18.74 3.52
CA PRO A 175 -10.94 -19.66 4.35
C PRO A 175 -9.52 -19.85 3.83
N GLY A 176 -8.54 -19.85 4.76
CA GLY A 176 -7.13 -20.05 4.44
C GLY A 176 -6.30 -18.78 4.63
N VAL A 177 -5.10 -18.78 4.05
CA VAL A 177 -4.14 -17.67 4.14
C VAL A 177 -4.13 -16.93 2.80
N HIS A 178 -4.69 -15.74 2.79
CA HIS A 178 -4.84 -14.91 1.59
C HIS A 178 -4.34 -13.49 1.88
N PRO A 179 -3.01 -13.28 1.99
CA PRO A 179 -2.47 -11.96 2.25
C PRO A 179 -2.77 -11.04 1.07
N TRP A 180 -3.35 -9.90 1.40
CA TRP A 180 -3.81 -8.93 0.42
C TRP A 180 -3.68 -7.51 1.00
N GLY A 181 -3.25 -6.57 0.18
CA GLY A 181 -3.02 -5.19 0.58
C GLY A 181 -3.72 -4.18 -0.30
N VAL A 182 -4.10 -3.05 0.30
CA VAL A 182 -4.62 -1.86 -0.38
C VAL A 182 -3.64 -0.73 -0.17
N TYR A 183 -3.30 -0.05 -1.26
CA TYR A 183 -2.36 1.05 -1.27
C TYR A 183 -2.97 2.24 -2.03
N ASP A 184 -2.97 3.43 -1.42
CA ASP A 184 -3.40 4.68 -2.07
C ASP A 184 -2.15 5.45 -2.52
N ASN A 185 -2.14 5.95 -3.74
CA ASN A 185 -1.07 6.82 -4.22
C ASN A 185 -1.17 8.18 -3.52
N GLU A 186 -0.11 8.60 -2.83
CA GLU A 186 -0.13 9.85 -2.05
C GLU A 186 -0.22 11.10 -2.92
N PHE A 187 0.30 11.03 -4.16
CA PHE A 187 0.37 12.17 -5.06
C PHE A 187 -0.26 11.86 -6.40
N ARG A 188 -1.13 12.74 -6.89
CA ARG A 188 -1.78 12.57 -8.19
C ARG A 188 -0.74 12.58 -9.32
N GLN A 189 -0.84 11.60 -10.21
CA GLN A 189 0.09 11.40 -11.32
C GLN A 189 -0.48 11.96 -12.63
N GLY A 190 -0.27 13.25 -12.88
CA GLY A 190 -0.59 13.87 -14.15
C GLY A 190 -2.01 13.54 -14.65
N LYS A 191 -2.11 12.94 -15.84
CA LYS A 191 -3.39 12.56 -16.46
C LYS A 191 -4.08 11.36 -15.79
N ILE A 192 -3.34 10.50 -15.10
CA ILE A 192 -3.90 9.36 -14.35
C ILE A 192 -4.72 9.88 -13.17
N GLY A 193 -4.30 10.99 -12.56
CA GLY A 193 -4.99 11.57 -11.42
C GLY A 193 -4.75 10.76 -10.14
N ARG A 194 -5.80 10.61 -9.30
CA ARG A 194 -5.78 9.72 -8.14
C ARG A 194 -5.95 8.28 -8.60
N HIS A 195 -5.09 7.42 -8.11
CA HIS A 195 -5.21 5.99 -8.34
C HIS A 195 -4.76 5.22 -7.10
N LEU A 196 -5.20 3.99 -7.01
CA LEU A 196 -4.86 3.09 -5.93
C LEU A 196 -4.44 1.72 -6.49
N ALA A 197 -3.80 0.92 -5.66
CA ALA A 197 -3.39 -0.43 -6.02
C ALA A 197 -3.93 -1.43 -4.99
N THR A 198 -4.35 -2.58 -5.49
CA THR A 198 -4.60 -3.76 -4.67
C THR A 198 -3.58 -4.83 -5.01
N VAL A 199 -3.00 -5.45 -3.99
CA VAL A 199 -1.87 -6.37 -4.13
C VAL A 199 -2.21 -7.70 -3.48
N SER A 200 -2.13 -8.80 -4.25
CA SER A 200 -2.15 -10.16 -3.74
C SER A 200 -0.72 -10.70 -3.67
N PHE A 201 -0.37 -11.30 -2.54
CA PHE A 201 0.98 -11.83 -2.27
C PHE A 201 0.96 -13.34 -2.43
N ASN A 202 1.82 -13.89 -3.30
CA ASN A 202 1.84 -15.30 -3.64
C ASN A 202 3.22 -15.90 -3.38
N LYS A 203 3.25 -17.10 -2.79
CA LYS A 203 4.49 -17.83 -2.46
C LYS A 203 5.18 -18.43 -3.70
N ASN A 204 4.39 -18.78 -4.68
CA ASN A 204 4.86 -19.41 -5.92
C ASN A 204 3.81 -19.31 -7.02
N TRP A 205 4.14 -19.77 -8.24
CA TRP A 205 3.24 -19.74 -9.40
C TRP A 205 2.03 -20.68 -9.26
N THR A 206 2.13 -21.75 -8.51
CA THR A 206 0.98 -22.63 -8.22
C THR A 206 -0.04 -21.92 -7.34
N ASP A 207 0.45 -21.22 -6.31
CA ASP A 207 -0.38 -20.39 -5.43
C ASP A 207 -1.06 -19.26 -6.22
N PHE A 208 -0.28 -18.55 -7.04
CA PHE A 208 -0.79 -17.54 -7.97
C PHE A 208 -1.89 -18.05 -8.90
N GLY A 209 -1.75 -19.28 -9.41
CA GLY A 209 -2.74 -19.92 -10.30
C GLY A 209 -4.01 -20.42 -9.58
N THR A 210 -4.04 -20.38 -8.25
CA THR A 210 -5.19 -20.85 -7.47
C THR A 210 -6.28 -19.80 -7.42
N SER A 211 -7.46 -20.15 -7.95
CA SER A 211 -8.62 -19.24 -7.91
C SER A 211 -9.20 -19.12 -6.52
N TRP A 212 -9.41 -17.91 -6.06
CA TRP A 212 -10.12 -17.65 -4.81
C TRP A 212 -11.63 -17.73 -5.03
N PRO A 213 -12.40 -18.31 -4.09
CA PRO A 213 -13.85 -18.42 -4.20
C PRO A 213 -14.54 -17.08 -3.88
N PHE A 214 -14.08 -15.99 -4.51
CA PHE A 214 -14.50 -14.62 -4.19
C PHE A 214 -16.00 -14.44 -4.30
N ARG A 215 -16.62 -14.83 -5.44
CA ARG A 215 -18.06 -14.65 -5.66
C ARG A 215 -18.88 -15.42 -4.63
N ALA A 216 -18.56 -16.68 -4.39
CA ALA A 216 -19.30 -17.49 -3.44
C ALA A 216 -19.17 -16.97 -1.99
N THR A 217 -18.00 -16.41 -1.66
CA THR A 217 -17.78 -15.79 -0.34
C THR A 217 -18.50 -14.45 -0.25
N PHE A 218 -18.47 -13.64 -1.30
CA PHE A 218 -19.22 -12.39 -1.37
C PHE A 218 -20.72 -12.61 -1.09
N ASP A 219 -21.31 -13.60 -1.77
CA ASP A 219 -22.73 -13.91 -1.61
C ASP A 219 -23.08 -14.34 -0.17
N LYS A 220 -22.15 -15.01 0.53
CA LYS A 220 -22.33 -15.39 1.94
C LYS A 220 -22.21 -14.20 2.89
N VAL A 221 -21.30 -13.27 2.62
CA VAL A 221 -21.00 -12.12 3.51
C VAL A 221 -22.02 -11.01 3.32
N HIS A 222 -22.36 -10.70 2.07
CA HIS A 222 -23.14 -9.52 1.71
C HIS A 222 -24.55 -9.82 1.19
N GLY A 223 -24.81 -11.05 0.78
CA GLY A 223 -26.01 -11.43 0.04
C GLY A 223 -25.84 -11.33 -1.47
N ALA A 224 -26.39 -12.30 -2.18
CA ALA A 224 -26.30 -12.38 -3.64
C ALA A 224 -26.96 -11.18 -4.36
N ASP A 225 -27.95 -10.55 -3.74
CA ASP A 225 -28.63 -9.34 -4.21
C ASP A 225 -27.70 -8.12 -4.29
N LYS A 226 -26.63 -8.07 -3.50
CA LYS A 226 -25.67 -6.96 -3.47
C LYS A 226 -24.64 -6.99 -4.61
N TRP A 227 -24.56 -8.09 -5.34
CA TRP A 227 -23.56 -8.24 -6.39
C TRP A 227 -23.68 -7.20 -7.51
N ASN A 228 -24.88 -6.90 -7.94
CA ASN A 228 -25.10 -5.89 -8.97
C ASN A 228 -24.70 -4.50 -8.48
N MET A 229 -25.10 -4.13 -7.26
CA MET A 229 -24.71 -2.87 -6.64
C MET A 229 -23.18 -2.75 -6.50
N PHE A 230 -22.50 -3.85 -6.13
CA PHE A 230 -21.04 -3.88 -6.06
C PHE A 230 -20.38 -3.57 -7.41
N ASN A 231 -20.88 -4.18 -8.50
CA ASN A 231 -20.37 -3.93 -9.85
C ASN A 231 -20.69 -2.50 -10.32
N GLU A 232 -21.90 -2.02 -10.11
CA GLU A 232 -22.32 -0.66 -10.46
C GLU A 232 -21.48 0.38 -9.71
N ASN A 233 -21.22 0.16 -8.42
CA ASN A 233 -20.33 1.00 -7.64
C ASN A 233 -18.90 1.01 -8.20
N ARG A 234 -18.35 -0.17 -8.57
CA ARG A 234 -17.04 -0.27 -9.22
C ARG A 234 -16.98 0.56 -10.50
N ASP A 235 -17.96 0.35 -11.38
CA ASP A 235 -17.97 0.96 -12.71
C ASP A 235 -18.18 2.48 -12.66
N ALA A 236 -18.89 2.98 -11.65
CA ALA A 236 -19.01 4.42 -11.39
C ALA A 236 -17.73 5.01 -10.76
N THR A 237 -17.09 4.26 -9.85
CA THR A 237 -15.98 4.76 -9.04
C THR A 237 -14.64 4.76 -9.77
N PHE A 238 -14.42 3.81 -10.69
CA PHE A 238 -13.16 3.67 -11.40
C PHE A 238 -13.35 3.82 -12.91
N THR A 239 -12.52 4.67 -13.50
CA THR A 239 -12.56 4.94 -14.96
C THR A 239 -11.66 4.00 -15.76
N ASP A 240 -10.66 3.42 -15.11
CA ASP A 240 -9.71 2.50 -15.73
C ASP A 240 -9.08 1.58 -14.71
N SER A 241 -8.54 0.46 -15.18
CA SER A 241 -7.73 -0.46 -14.35
C SER A 241 -6.78 -1.27 -15.22
N TRP A 242 -5.62 -1.62 -14.66
CA TRP A 242 -4.68 -2.55 -15.31
C TRP A 242 -4.00 -3.46 -14.30
N ASP A 243 -3.50 -4.59 -14.78
CA ASP A 243 -2.86 -5.60 -13.96
C ASP A 243 -1.37 -5.73 -14.29
N GLU A 244 -0.57 -5.92 -13.26
CA GLU A 244 0.86 -6.25 -13.36
C GLU A 244 1.19 -7.44 -12.46
N VAL A 245 2.14 -8.25 -12.91
CA VAL A 245 2.78 -9.28 -12.09
C VAL A 245 4.22 -8.86 -11.86
N TRP A 246 4.57 -8.68 -10.60
CA TRP A 246 5.93 -8.35 -10.18
C TRP A 246 6.59 -9.58 -9.58
N VAL A 247 7.82 -9.84 -9.97
CA VAL A 247 8.62 -10.96 -9.45
C VAL A 247 9.82 -10.41 -8.70
N TYR A 248 9.93 -10.80 -7.44
CA TYR A 248 11.00 -10.40 -6.55
C TYR A 248 12.37 -10.82 -7.10
N ASP A 249 13.31 -9.88 -7.10
CA ASP A 249 14.69 -10.12 -7.46
C ASP A 249 15.60 -9.99 -6.22
N LYS A 250 15.88 -11.14 -5.61
CA LYS A 250 16.74 -11.23 -4.43
C LYS A 250 18.14 -10.66 -4.69
N ALA A 251 18.68 -10.92 -5.89
CA ALA A 251 20.03 -10.51 -6.21
C ALA A 251 20.17 -8.99 -6.30
N LEU A 252 19.13 -8.30 -6.77
CA LEU A 252 19.11 -6.83 -6.87
C LEU A 252 18.73 -6.17 -5.55
N SER A 253 17.99 -6.83 -4.67
CA SER A 253 17.48 -6.27 -3.41
C SER A 253 18.56 -6.08 -2.35
N GLY A 254 19.71 -6.75 -2.46
CA GLY A 254 20.78 -6.65 -1.47
C GLY A 254 20.56 -7.52 -0.22
N ASP A 255 19.75 -8.56 -0.35
CA ASP A 255 19.47 -9.55 0.71
C ASP A 255 20.47 -10.73 0.69
#